data_245b47ac8e325d450eb293bc840d724e
#
_entry.id   245b47ac8e325d450eb293bc840d724e
#
_cell.length_a   1.000
_cell.length_b   1.000
_cell.length_c   1.000
_cell.angle_alpha   90.00
_cell.angle_beta   90.00
_cell.angle_gamma   90.00
#
_symmetry.space_group_name_H-M   'P 1'
#
loop_
_entity.id
_entity.type
_entity.pdbx_description
1 polymer ?
#
loop_
_entity_poly.entity_id
_entity_poly.type
_entity_poly.pdbx_seq_one_letter_code
_entity_poly.pdbx_strand_id
1 'polypeptide(L)'
;MYTRFPDAFIKELKQRTDLVQLVKEYTKLKKVSPGVWQGVCPNPKHEDDTPSFTVWQKSNSWSCYGCHSGKKGVEGNKGSDAIAFLQWIENLDWRQAVIKLAKWNDMPLPTDKNQKEFRKNFNLNQKYRRDLHNQEEVLDYLYDRGLDDIDIDNWCIGFDKYNNRIVFPLLSKYKDIIGFNKRVADPNYKGGNKYMNSSSSEIFNKSTYLYGIHNLDNDFDEIRITEGSMDVILGAKYGIKNLVATLGTAFTEQHALAIKKTGKTPVLIFDGDKAGNIGILKAISYFDALGVYCKIVHLPEDKDLAELSLEYKFSIENYIKRNSVTAGYKQISEIINEYNSYLYQIRLEYMPKFEEILKHVPKIEQRVLKSYIKDELSISL
;
A
#
# COMPACT_ATOMS: atom_id res chain seq x y z
N MET A 1 30.90 -6.19 10.23
CA MET A 1 30.18 -4.89 10.14
C MET A 1 30.77 -4.13 8.95
N TYR A 2 29.99 -3.83 7.92
CA TYR A 2 30.54 -3.14 6.73
C TYR A 2 31.05 -1.76 7.12
N THR A 3 32.28 -1.45 6.82
CA THR A 3 32.88 -0.11 6.98
C THR A 3 32.38 0.85 5.90
N ARG A 4 31.93 0.32 4.75
CA ARG A 4 31.41 1.13 3.63
C ARG A 4 30.30 0.33 2.89
N PHE A 5 29.18 0.98 2.57
CA PHE A 5 28.14 0.38 1.73
C PHE A 5 28.63 0.28 0.27
N PRO A 6 28.27 -0.79 -0.49
CA PRO A 6 28.60 -0.89 -1.90
C PRO A 6 28.06 0.28 -2.72
N ASP A 7 28.84 0.80 -3.67
CA ASP A 7 28.42 1.95 -4.49
C ASP A 7 27.15 1.62 -5.30
N ALA A 8 26.97 0.38 -5.75
CA ALA A 8 25.75 -0.09 -6.41
C ALA A 8 24.52 0.04 -5.51
N PHE A 9 24.63 -0.32 -4.22
CA PHE A 9 23.57 -0.18 -3.25
C PHE A 9 23.20 1.29 -3.03
N ILE A 10 24.19 2.18 -2.89
CA ILE A 10 23.96 3.63 -2.72
C ILE A 10 23.28 4.22 -3.94
N LYS A 11 23.74 3.85 -5.14
CA LYS A 11 23.13 4.30 -6.40
C LYS A 11 21.67 3.86 -6.48
N GLU A 12 21.40 2.59 -6.20
CA GLU A 12 20.07 2.02 -6.21
C GLU A 12 19.16 2.68 -5.15
N LEU A 13 19.64 2.86 -3.93
CA LEU A 13 18.91 3.52 -2.84
C LEU A 13 18.48 4.95 -3.24
N LYS A 14 19.38 5.73 -3.84
CA LYS A 14 19.08 7.09 -4.34
C LYS A 14 18.04 7.07 -5.46
N GLN A 15 18.16 6.14 -6.42
CA GLN A 15 17.24 6.03 -7.55
C GLN A 15 15.83 5.60 -7.09
N ARG A 16 15.76 4.75 -6.08
CA ARG A 16 14.51 4.21 -5.54
C ARG A 16 13.79 5.18 -4.61
N THR A 17 14.47 6.19 -4.08
CA THR A 17 13.86 7.15 -3.17
C THR A 17 13.05 8.20 -3.93
N ASP A 18 11.76 8.30 -3.65
CA ASP A 18 10.96 9.46 -4.04
C ASP A 18 11.22 10.59 -3.04
N LEU A 19 12.07 11.53 -3.44
CA LEU A 19 12.46 12.64 -2.60
C LEU A 19 11.29 13.59 -2.26
N VAL A 20 10.29 13.69 -3.14
CA VAL A 20 9.11 14.51 -2.90
C VAL A 20 8.30 13.91 -1.73
N GLN A 21 8.10 12.59 -1.72
CA GLN A 21 7.39 11.93 -0.63
C GLN A 21 8.19 11.97 0.67
N LEU A 22 9.49 11.77 0.61
CA LEU A 22 10.37 11.88 1.78
C LEU A 22 10.28 13.29 2.40
N VAL A 23 10.38 14.34 1.60
CA VAL A 23 10.35 15.73 2.08
C VAL A 23 8.98 16.10 2.63
N LYS A 24 7.89 15.54 2.11
CA LYS A 24 6.54 15.77 2.65
C LYS A 24 6.35 15.32 4.09
N GLU A 25 7.21 14.46 4.62
CA GLU A 25 7.20 14.11 6.05
C GLU A 25 7.68 15.28 6.95
N TYR A 26 8.41 16.26 6.38
CA TYR A 26 9.03 17.37 7.12
C TYR A 26 8.38 18.72 6.83
N THR A 27 7.79 18.91 5.65
CA THR A 27 7.11 20.16 5.27
C THR A 27 6.04 19.92 4.21
N LYS A 28 5.04 20.81 4.19
CA LYS A 28 3.99 20.77 3.17
C LYS A 28 4.53 21.25 1.83
N LEU A 29 4.46 20.41 0.80
CA LEU A 29 4.86 20.74 -0.56
C LEU A 29 3.65 20.93 -1.46
N LYS A 30 3.66 21.99 -2.30
CA LYS A 30 2.70 22.24 -3.37
C LYS A 30 3.40 22.09 -4.71
N LYS A 31 2.74 21.47 -5.69
CA LYS A 31 3.24 21.36 -7.06
C LYS A 31 3.07 22.73 -7.73
N VAL A 32 4.17 23.32 -8.19
CA VAL A 32 4.17 24.64 -8.84
C VAL A 32 4.33 24.54 -10.35
N SER A 33 4.95 23.45 -10.84
CA SER A 33 5.02 23.11 -12.25
C SER A 33 5.26 21.61 -12.43
N PRO A 34 5.19 21.04 -13.64
CA PRO A 34 5.48 19.63 -13.86
C PRO A 34 6.84 19.22 -13.28
N GLY A 35 6.84 18.32 -12.29
CA GLY A 35 8.04 17.81 -11.63
C GLY A 35 8.74 18.78 -10.65
N VAL A 36 8.14 19.94 -10.33
CA VAL A 36 8.70 20.92 -9.38
C VAL A 36 7.73 21.16 -8.24
N TRP A 37 8.22 21.01 -7.02
CA TRP A 37 7.47 21.16 -5.79
C TRP A 37 8.11 22.21 -4.89
N GLN A 38 7.30 23.06 -4.27
CA GLN A 38 7.78 24.11 -3.35
C GLN A 38 7.03 24.07 -2.03
N GLY A 39 7.73 24.49 -0.96
CA GLY A 39 7.18 24.64 0.36
C GLY A 39 8.04 25.54 1.25
N VAL A 40 7.60 25.74 2.48
CA VAL A 40 8.39 26.41 3.50
C VAL A 40 9.59 25.55 3.86
N CYS A 41 10.73 26.17 4.13
CA CYS A 41 11.95 25.47 4.49
C CYS A 41 11.75 24.70 5.82
N PRO A 42 12.02 23.37 5.86
CA PRO A 42 11.84 22.60 7.08
C PRO A 42 12.92 22.83 8.14
N ASN A 43 13.96 23.64 7.86
CA ASN A 43 15.01 23.92 8.81
C ASN A 43 14.51 24.85 9.94
N PRO A 44 14.48 24.39 11.20
CA PRO A 44 13.99 25.21 12.30
C PRO A 44 14.85 26.47 12.59
N LYS A 45 16.06 26.54 12.03
CA LYS A 45 16.95 27.71 12.11
C LYS A 45 16.75 28.74 10.99
N HIS A 46 15.81 28.48 10.09
CA HIS A 46 15.46 29.34 8.98
C HIS A 46 14.00 29.74 9.07
N GLU A 47 13.75 30.95 9.54
CA GLU A 47 12.42 31.56 9.50
C GLU A 47 12.08 31.84 8.04
N ASP A 48 11.08 31.14 7.50
CA ASP A 48 10.73 31.14 6.07
C ASP A 48 9.24 31.48 5.92
N ASP A 49 8.96 32.77 5.70
CA ASP A 49 7.58 33.27 5.54
C ASP A 49 7.04 33.02 4.12
N THR A 50 7.92 32.73 3.17
CA THR A 50 7.59 32.45 1.77
C THR A 50 8.21 31.15 1.31
N PRO A 51 7.50 30.34 0.46
CA PRO A 51 8.04 29.06 0.01
C PRO A 51 9.38 29.19 -0.71
N SER A 52 10.49 28.97 0.02
CA SER A 52 11.84 29.04 -0.52
C SER A 52 12.50 27.66 -0.73
N PHE A 53 11.87 26.60 -0.24
CA PHE A 53 12.38 25.24 -0.38
C PHE A 53 11.80 24.57 -1.63
N THR A 54 12.67 24.08 -2.51
CA THR A 54 12.27 23.48 -3.78
C THR A 54 12.79 22.06 -3.92
N VAL A 55 11.94 21.17 -4.42
CA VAL A 55 12.26 19.77 -4.77
C VAL A 55 11.99 19.55 -6.25
N TRP A 56 12.99 19.05 -6.97
CA TRP A 56 12.90 18.67 -8.38
C TRP A 56 12.76 17.15 -8.49
N GLN A 57 11.57 16.69 -8.86
CA GLN A 57 11.26 15.26 -8.97
C GLN A 57 12.10 14.55 -10.01
N LYS A 58 12.29 15.17 -11.18
CA LYS A 58 13.04 14.56 -12.29
C LYS A 58 14.51 14.31 -11.96
N SER A 59 15.17 15.24 -11.28
CA SER A 59 16.57 15.10 -10.86
C SER A 59 16.72 14.50 -9.47
N ASN A 60 15.60 14.23 -8.79
CA ASN A 60 15.54 13.72 -7.41
C ASN A 60 16.45 14.53 -6.48
N SER A 61 16.32 15.85 -6.55
CA SER A 61 17.18 16.80 -5.84
C SER A 61 16.38 17.91 -5.19
N TRP A 62 17.01 18.59 -4.22
CA TRP A 62 16.39 19.67 -3.47
C TRP A 62 17.37 20.83 -3.21
N SER A 63 16.84 22.01 -2.98
CA SER A 63 17.58 23.11 -2.36
C SER A 63 16.63 24.12 -1.72
N CYS A 64 17.15 24.91 -0.77
CA CYS A 64 16.49 26.10 -0.24
C CYS A 64 17.13 27.36 -0.82
N TYR A 65 16.31 28.24 -1.36
CA TYR A 65 16.80 29.54 -1.91
C TYR A 65 17.07 30.57 -0.81
N GLY A 66 16.42 30.46 0.35
CA GLY A 66 16.61 31.35 1.48
C GLY A 66 17.93 31.04 2.24
N CYS A 67 18.05 29.84 2.82
CA CYS A 67 19.26 29.46 3.59
C CYS A 67 20.38 28.84 2.74
N HIS A 68 20.20 28.73 1.43
CA HIS A 68 21.15 28.15 0.48
C HIS A 68 21.55 26.69 0.71
N SER A 69 20.88 25.97 1.62
CA SER A 69 21.13 24.54 1.85
C SER A 69 20.78 23.72 0.61
N GLY A 70 21.55 22.64 0.38
CA GLY A 70 21.38 21.78 -0.81
C GLY A 70 21.99 22.32 -2.10
N LYS A 71 22.43 23.58 -2.16
CA LYS A 71 23.10 24.14 -3.38
C LYS A 71 24.52 23.59 -3.54
N LYS A 72 24.89 23.23 -4.77
CA LYS A 72 26.27 22.87 -5.11
C LYS A 72 27.20 24.09 -4.93
N GLY A 73 28.41 23.85 -4.41
CA GLY A 73 29.44 24.87 -4.26
C GLY A 73 29.30 25.79 -3.04
N VAL A 74 28.32 25.54 -2.18
CA VAL A 74 28.22 26.26 -0.89
C VAL A 74 28.95 25.44 0.18
N GLU A 75 29.85 26.10 0.93
CA GLU A 75 30.61 25.48 1.99
C GLU A 75 29.69 24.84 3.05
N GLY A 76 30.04 23.63 3.51
CA GLY A 76 29.24 22.86 4.45
C GLY A 76 28.06 22.07 3.86
N ASN A 77 27.73 22.25 2.58
CA ASN A 77 26.68 21.48 1.93
C ASN A 77 27.14 20.08 1.53
N LYS A 78 26.40 19.05 2.02
CA LYS A 78 26.67 17.62 1.78
C LYS A 78 26.08 17.10 0.46
N GLY A 79 25.46 17.96 -0.34
CA GLY A 79 24.79 17.63 -1.61
C GLY A 79 23.30 17.94 -1.59
N SER A 80 22.59 17.53 -2.65
CA SER A 80 21.15 17.80 -2.85
C SER A 80 20.31 16.55 -3.05
N ASP A 81 20.83 15.36 -2.76
CA ASP A 81 20.08 14.10 -2.85
C ASP A 81 19.37 13.76 -1.52
N ALA A 82 18.65 12.64 -1.50
CA ALA A 82 17.89 12.20 -0.33
C ALA A 82 18.77 11.88 0.90
N ILE A 83 19.99 11.37 0.69
CA ILE A 83 20.93 11.10 1.80
C ILE A 83 21.39 12.43 2.40
N ALA A 84 21.78 13.38 1.55
CA ALA A 84 22.17 14.71 1.98
C ALA A 84 21.03 15.46 2.67
N PHE A 85 19.77 15.27 2.24
CA PHE A 85 18.61 15.82 2.90
C PHE A 85 18.47 15.31 4.33
N LEU A 86 18.53 13.99 4.55
CA LEU A 86 18.44 13.42 5.90
C LEU A 86 19.63 13.83 6.79
N GLN A 87 20.83 13.89 6.23
CA GLN A 87 22.00 14.39 6.96
C GLN A 87 21.82 15.82 7.43
N TRP A 88 21.20 16.66 6.59
CA TRP A 88 20.97 18.06 6.89
C TRP A 88 19.84 18.28 7.88
N ILE A 89 18.67 17.69 7.64
CA ILE A 89 17.47 17.98 8.43
C ILE A 89 17.51 17.34 9.82
N GLU A 90 18.11 16.16 9.95
CA GLU A 90 18.18 15.40 11.21
C GLU A 90 19.57 15.37 11.85
N ASN A 91 20.52 16.10 11.27
CA ASN A 91 21.91 16.12 11.72
C ASN A 91 22.56 14.73 11.83
N LEU A 92 22.27 13.83 10.87
CA LEU A 92 22.80 12.49 10.81
C LEU A 92 24.19 12.45 10.17
N ASP A 93 25.02 11.49 10.58
CA ASP A 93 26.17 11.11 9.77
C ASP A 93 25.72 10.39 8.48
N TRP A 94 26.64 10.26 7.51
CA TRP A 94 26.31 9.64 6.23
C TRP A 94 25.79 8.21 6.36
N ARG A 95 26.37 7.41 7.27
CA ARG A 95 25.97 6.02 7.49
C ARG A 95 24.58 5.93 8.11
N GLN A 96 24.29 6.75 9.11
CA GLN A 96 22.98 6.84 9.74
C GLN A 96 21.91 7.25 8.74
N ALA A 97 22.20 8.24 7.89
CA ALA A 97 21.30 8.68 6.84
C ALA A 97 21.02 7.58 5.81
N VAL A 98 22.03 6.82 5.39
CA VAL A 98 21.87 5.65 4.50
C VAL A 98 20.99 4.58 5.13
N ILE A 99 21.24 4.22 6.40
CA ILE A 99 20.44 3.21 7.11
C ILE A 99 18.99 3.65 7.24
N LYS A 100 18.76 4.92 7.62
CA LYS A 100 17.42 5.48 7.75
C LYS A 100 16.70 5.52 6.42
N LEU A 101 17.37 5.95 5.36
CA LEU A 101 16.80 6.01 4.01
C LEU A 101 16.49 4.61 3.47
N ALA A 102 17.34 3.62 3.74
CA ALA A 102 17.10 2.23 3.38
C ALA A 102 15.85 1.69 4.09
N LYS A 103 15.72 1.96 5.40
CA LYS A 103 14.51 1.61 6.16
C LYS A 103 13.26 2.31 5.64
N TRP A 104 13.37 3.60 5.30
CA TRP A 104 12.24 4.38 4.74
C TRP A 104 11.76 3.81 3.42
N ASN A 105 12.67 3.30 2.59
CA ASN A 105 12.37 2.65 1.33
C ASN A 105 11.98 1.16 1.45
N ASP A 106 11.93 0.59 2.66
CA ASP A 106 11.82 -0.85 2.89
C ASP A 106 12.90 -1.65 2.12
N MET A 107 14.08 -1.08 1.97
CA MET A 107 15.21 -1.66 1.28
C MET A 107 16.16 -2.33 2.28
N PRO A 108 16.31 -3.67 2.26
CA PRO A 108 17.20 -4.37 3.17
C PRO A 108 18.63 -3.93 2.99
N LEU A 109 19.37 -3.79 4.09
CA LEU A 109 20.79 -3.48 4.02
C LEU A 109 21.53 -4.63 3.32
N PRO A 110 22.61 -4.35 2.54
CA PRO A 110 23.34 -5.32 1.74
C PRO A 110 24.28 -6.15 2.63
N THR A 111 23.73 -6.83 3.65
CA THR A 111 24.47 -7.77 4.47
C THR A 111 24.67 -9.09 3.72
N ASP A 112 25.74 -9.84 4.02
CA ASP A 112 25.96 -11.17 3.43
C ASP A 112 24.78 -12.11 3.68
N LYS A 113 24.14 -11.98 4.84
CA LYS A 113 22.95 -12.75 5.21
C LYS A 113 21.78 -12.45 4.27
N ASN A 114 21.46 -11.17 4.05
CA ASN A 114 20.36 -10.77 3.18
C ASN A 114 20.62 -11.15 1.72
N GLN A 115 21.84 -10.98 1.22
CA GLN A 115 22.21 -11.40 -0.14
C GLN A 115 22.10 -12.92 -0.33
N LYS A 116 22.51 -13.71 0.68
CA LYS A 116 22.32 -15.17 0.65
C LYS A 116 20.83 -15.53 0.65
N GLU A 117 20.00 -14.83 1.42
CA GLU A 117 18.57 -15.08 1.49
C GLU A 117 17.88 -14.72 0.16
N PHE A 118 18.17 -13.59 -0.47
CA PHE A 118 17.69 -13.25 -1.82
C PHE A 118 18.07 -14.32 -2.85
N ARG A 119 19.34 -14.73 -2.87
CA ARG A 119 19.83 -15.77 -3.80
C ARG A 119 19.12 -17.11 -3.56
N LYS A 120 18.93 -17.49 -2.28
CA LYS A 120 18.19 -18.69 -1.91
C LYS A 120 16.76 -18.64 -2.41
N ASN A 121 16.04 -17.52 -2.17
CA ASN A 121 14.66 -17.35 -2.60
C ASN A 121 14.54 -17.39 -4.13
N PHE A 122 15.45 -16.72 -4.84
CA PHE A 122 15.49 -16.76 -6.30
C PHE A 122 15.66 -18.19 -6.82
N ASN A 123 16.68 -18.94 -6.34
CA ASN A 123 16.92 -20.31 -6.77
C ASN A 123 15.74 -21.23 -6.44
N LEU A 124 15.13 -21.04 -5.27
CA LEU A 124 13.97 -21.82 -4.85
C LEU A 124 12.75 -21.55 -5.72
N ASN A 125 12.52 -20.29 -6.11
CA ASN A 125 11.43 -19.96 -7.05
C ASN A 125 11.66 -20.58 -8.43
N GLN A 126 12.89 -20.56 -8.95
CA GLN A 126 13.23 -21.22 -10.21
C GLN A 126 12.93 -22.74 -10.16
N LYS A 127 13.18 -23.37 -9.00
CA LYS A 127 12.80 -24.78 -8.79
C LYS A 127 11.28 -24.95 -8.79
N TYR A 128 10.54 -24.13 -8.04
CA TYR A 128 9.08 -24.21 -7.96
C TYR A 128 8.41 -24.01 -9.34
N ARG A 129 8.92 -23.09 -10.15
CA ARG A 129 8.42 -22.89 -11.53
C ARG A 129 8.65 -24.13 -12.39
N ARG A 130 9.83 -24.74 -12.36
CA ARG A 130 10.08 -26.01 -13.08
C ARG A 130 9.20 -27.15 -12.58
N ASP A 131 9.01 -27.24 -11.25
CA ASP A 131 8.14 -28.24 -10.66
C ASP A 131 6.68 -28.08 -11.12
N LEU A 132 6.18 -26.83 -11.28
CA LEU A 132 4.84 -26.54 -11.79
C LEU A 132 4.64 -27.01 -13.25
N HIS A 133 5.57 -26.71 -14.14
CA HIS A 133 5.48 -27.09 -15.55
C HIS A 133 5.40 -28.62 -15.79
N ASN A 134 5.76 -29.41 -14.79
CA ASN A 134 5.68 -30.87 -14.83
C ASN A 134 4.47 -31.43 -14.07
N GLN A 135 3.45 -30.63 -13.78
CA GLN A 135 2.28 -31.02 -12.97
C GLN A 135 0.98 -30.56 -13.66
N GLU A 136 0.48 -31.34 -14.61
CA GLU A 136 -0.73 -31.05 -15.39
C GLU A 136 -1.93 -30.78 -14.49
N GLU A 137 -2.19 -31.62 -13.49
CA GLU A 137 -3.33 -31.46 -12.57
C GLU A 137 -3.31 -30.11 -11.81
N VAL A 138 -2.11 -29.58 -11.50
CA VAL A 138 -1.98 -28.29 -10.83
C VAL A 138 -2.16 -27.14 -11.81
N LEU A 139 -1.69 -27.31 -13.04
CA LEU A 139 -1.94 -26.35 -14.13
C LEU A 139 -3.43 -26.26 -14.44
N ASP A 140 -4.11 -27.40 -14.63
CA ASP A 140 -5.55 -27.46 -14.84
C ASP A 140 -6.32 -26.77 -13.72
N TYR A 141 -5.93 -27.01 -12.45
CA TYR A 141 -6.52 -26.29 -11.31
C TYR A 141 -6.33 -24.78 -11.39
N LEU A 142 -5.17 -24.29 -11.87
CA LEU A 142 -4.92 -22.85 -12.05
C LEU A 142 -5.74 -22.28 -13.21
N TYR A 143 -5.88 -23.04 -14.31
CA TYR A 143 -6.71 -22.66 -15.45
C TYR A 143 -8.20 -22.61 -15.08
N ASP A 144 -8.68 -23.58 -14.32
CA ASP A 144 -10.05 -23.59 -13.78
C ASP A 144 -10.31 -22.39 -12.85
N ARG A 145 -9.27 -21.88 -12.20
CA ARG A 145 -9.30 -20.67 -11.39
C ARG A 145 -9.19 -19.37 -12.20
N GLY A 146 -9.17 -19.47 -13.54
CA GLY A 146 -9.19 -18.32 -14.45
C GLY A 146 -7.82 -17.75 -14.84
N LEU A 147 -6.73 -18.38 -14.41
CA LEU A 147 -5.37 -18.01 -14.84
C LEU A 147 -5.08 -18.61 -16.23
N ASP A 148 -4.07 -18.07 -16.89
CA ASP A 148 -3.45 -18.62 -18.08
C ASP A 148 -1.92 -18.65 -17.94
N ASP A 149 -1.23 -19.17 -18.95
CA ASP A 149 0.25 -19.26 -18.92
C ASP A 149 0.92 -17.90 -18.77
N ILE A 150 0.32 -16.86 -19.34
CA ILE A 150 0.83 -15.49 -19.26
C ILE A 150 0.75 -14.99 -17.80
N ASP A 151 -0.35 -15.28 -17.12
CA ASP A 151 -0.52 -14.93 -15.70
C ASP A 151 0.49 -15.69 -14.84
N ILE A 152 0.62 -17.00 -15.07
CA ILE A 152 1.55 -17.88 -14.34
C ILE A 152 2.99 -17.36 -14.46
N ASP A 153 3.39 -16.97 -15.66
CA ASP A 153 4.73 -16.45 -15.93
C ASP A 153 4.94 -15.05 -15.36
N ASN A 154 4.01 -14.12 -15.56
CA ASN A 154 4.11 -12.75 -15.09
C ASN A 154 4.19 -12.65 -13.56
N TRP A 155 3.45 -13.52 -12.86
CA TRP A 155 3.45 -13.58 -11.40
C TRP A 155 4.46 -14.59 -10.84
N CYS A 156 5.27 -15.22 -11.72
CA CYS A 156 6.30 -16.20 -11.36
C CYS A 156 5.78 -17.34 -10.47
N ILE A 157 4.53 -17.78 -10.71
CA ILE A 157 3.87 -18.82 -9.94
C ILE A 157 4.61 -20.14 -10.09
N GLY A 158 4.68 -20.92 -9.03
CA GLY A 158 5.33 -22.21 -9.00
C GLY A 158 4.56 -23.23 -8.17
N PHE A 159 5.16 -24.40 -7.99
CA PHE A 159 4.59 -25.49 -7.23
C PHE A 159 5.63 -26.15 -6.30
N ASP A 160 5.28 -26.24 -5.04
CA ASP A 160 6.03 -26.98 -4.04
C ASP A 160 5.51 -28.43 -3.99
N LYS A 161 6.10 -29.30 -4.78
CA LYS A 161 5.67 -30.70 -4.91
C LYS A 161 5.81 -31.51 -3.62
N TYR A 162 6.69 -31.10 -2.71
CA TYR A 162 6.89 -31.82 -1.44
C TYR A 162 5.76 -31.56 -0.45
N ASN A 163 5.19 -30.34 -0.50
CA ASN A 163 4.13 -29.92 0.39
C ASN A 163 2.76 -29.85 -0.31
N ASN A 164 2.66 -30.22 -1.59
CA ASN A 164 1.49 -30.12 -2.44
C ASN A 164 0.84 -28.71 -2.39
N ARG A 165 1.65 -27.68 -2.68
CA ARG A 165 1.19 -26.28 -2.59
C ARG A 165 1.60 -25.48 -3.81
N ILE A 166 0.65 -24.73 -4.35
CA ILE A 166 0.90 -23.66 -5.31
C ILE A 166 1.65 -22.55 -4.58
N VAL A 167 2.65 -21.99 -5.23
CA VAL A 167 3.57 -21.00 -4.65
C VAL A 167 3.43 -19.68 -5.39
N PHE A 168 3.04 -18.64 -4.66
CA PHE A 168 3.03 -17.26 -5.11
C PHE A 168 4.24 -16.56 -4.50
N PRO A 169 5.24 -16.13 -5.29
CA PRO A 169 6.39 -15.42 -4.76
C PRO A 169 5.99 -14.05 -4.25
N LEU A 170 6.55 -13.67 -3.11
CA LEU A 170 6.37 -12.35 -2.53
C LEU A 170 7.47 -11.44 -3.07
N LEU A 171 7.09 -10.52 -3.93
CA LEU A 171 8.02 -9.59 -4.57
C LEU A 171 8.07 -8.28 -3.80
N SER A 172 9.27 -7.78 -3.52
CA SER A 172 9.45 -6.40 -3.07
C SER A 172 8.94 -5.43 -4.15
N LYS A 173 8.72 -4.16 -3.80
CA LYS A 173 8.39 -3.12 -4.81
C LYS A 173 9.45 -3.01 -5.93
N TYR A 174 10.58 -3.66 -5.77
CA TYR A 174 11.70 -3.71 -6.70
C TYR A 174 11.85 -5.05 -7.43
N LYS A 175 10.88 -5.93 -7.27
CA LYS A 175 10.81 -7.26 -7.89
C LYS A 175 11.83 -8.29 -7.36
N ASP A 176 12.45 -8.03 -6.20
CA ASP A 176 13.25 -9.07 -5.53
C ASP A 176 12.31 -10.06 -4.82
N ILE A 177 12.61 -11.34 -4.87
CA ILE A 177 11.84 -12.38 -4.16
C ILE A 177 12.23 -12.39 -2.69
N ILE A 178 11.32 -11.90 -1.84
CA ILE A 178 11.56 -11.73 -0.40
C ILE A 178 10.91 -12.83 0.45
N GLY A 179 10.05 -13.66 -0.15
CA GLY A 179 9.36 -14.75 0.51
C GLY A 179 8.36 -15.43 -0.41
N PHE A 180 7.49 -16.22 0.18
CA PHE A 180 6.47 -17.00 -0.54
C PHE A 180 5.16 -17.04 0.24
N ASN A 181 4.05 -16.92 -0.47
CA ASN A 181 2.73 -17.32 -0.03
C ASN A 181 2.41 -18.65 -0.72
N LYS A 182 1.95 -19.65 0.02
CA LYS A 182 1.71 -20.99 -0.48
C LYS A 182 0.27 -21.40 -0.19
N ARG A 183 -0.45 -21.86 -1.21
CA ARG A 183 -1.82 -22.35 -1.13
C ARG A 183 -1.85 -23.85 -1.39
N VAL A 184 -2.68 -24.60 -0.66
CA VAL A 184 -2.92 -26.03 -0.97
C VAL A 184 -3.50 -26.17 -2.39
N ALA A 185 -2.93 -27.08 -3.18
CA ALA A 185 -3.34 -27.37 -4.55
C ALA A 185 -4.45 -28.45 -4.57
N ASP A 186 -5.45 -28.33 -3.72
CA ASP A 186 -6.60 -29.24 -3.64
C ASP A 186 -7.86 -28.40 -3.42
N PRO A 187 -8.82 -28.44 -4.39
CA PRO A 187 -10.09 -27.70 -4.27
C PRO A 187 -10.95 -28.20 -3.10
N ASN A 188 -10.82 -29.48 -2.75
CA ASN A 188 -11.63 -30.14 -1.72
C ASN A 188 -10.98 -30.16 -0.32
N TYR A 189 -9.86 -29.42 -0.15
CA TYR A 189 -9.13 -29.42 1.10
C TYR A 189 -9.96 -28.92 2.28
N LYS A 190 -10.19 -29.82 3.26
CA LYS A 190 -10.93 -29.55 4.49
C LYS A 190 -10.05 -29.49 5.75
N GLY A 191 -8.71 -29.50 5.55
CA GLY A 191 -7.76 -29.45 6.66
C GLY A 191 -7.52 -28.04 7.18
N GLY A 192 -6.45 -27.85 7.97
CA GLY A 192 -6.09 -26.59 8.62
C GLY A 192 -5.79 -25.43 7.66
N ASN A 193 -4.64 -24.77 7.80
CA ASN A 193 -4.34 -23.55 7.04
C ASN A 193 -4.25 -23.79 5.52
N LYS A 194 -5.27 -23.30 4.77
CA LYS A 194 -5.30 -23.31 3.29
C LYS A 194 -4.13 -22.51 2.71
N TYR A 195 -3.76 -21.41 3.35
CA TYR A 195 -2.63 -20.56 2.97
C TYR A 195 -1.54 -20.57 4.05
N MET A 196 -0.28 -20.48 3.61
CA MET A 196 0.88 -20.32 4.47
C MET A 196 1.81 -19.24 3.88
N ASN A 197 2.21 -18.30 4.72
CA ASN A 197 3.21 -17.29 4.36
C ASN A 197 4.58 -17.67 4.90
N SER A 198 5.65 -17.23 4.25
CA SER A 198 7.00 -17.25 4.82
C SER A 198 7.02 -16.55 6.18
N SER A 199 7.87 -17.01 7.08
CA SER A 199 8.15 -16.32 8.34
C SER A 199 8.80 -14.97 8.08
N SER A 200 8.54 -13.99 8.95
CA SER A 200 9.23 -12.69 8.87
C SER A 200 10.74 -12.86 9.02
N SER A 201 11.51 -12.06 8.28
CA SER A 201 12.95 -12.03 8.28
C SER A 201 13.47 -10.58 8.15
N GLU A 202 14.76 -10.38 7.96
CA GLU A 202 15.31 -9.04 7.72
C GLU A 202 14.90 -8.45 6.36
N ILE A 203 14.51 -9.30 5.40
CA ILE A 203 14.08 -8.89 4.06
C ILE A 203 12.56 -8.95 3.87
N PHE A 204 11.82 -9.59 4.77
CA PHE A 204 10.37 -9.74 4.68
C PHE A 204 9.69 -9.51 6.02
N ASN A 205 8.74 -8.59 6.05
CA ASN A 205 7.88 -8.35 7.22
C ASN A 205 6.41 -8.50 6.82
N LYS A 206 5.77 -9.55 7.35
CA LYS A 206 4.38 -9.89 7.05
C LYS A 206 3.38 -8.77 7.42
N SER A 207 3.65 -8.00 8.47
CA SER A 207 2.73 -6.97 8.95
C SER A 207 2.76 -5.66 8.15
N THR A 208 3.74 -5.50 7.26
CA THR A 208 3.88 -4.32 6.38
C THR A 208 3.78 -4.66 4.91
N TYR A 209 3.86 -5.95 4.57
CA TYR A 209 3.94 -6.39 3.18
C TYR A 209 2.58 -6.38 2.50
N LEU A 210 2.56 -5.84 1.29
CA LEU A 210 1.40 -5.84 0.40
C LEU A 210 1.75 -6.60 -0.88
N TYR A 211 1.04 -7.69 -1.16
CA TYR A 211 1.20 -8.45 -2.41
C TYR A 211 0.77 -7.59 -3.60
N GLY A 212 1.51 -7.63 -4.68
CA GLY A 212 1.24 -6.78 -5.84
C GLY A 212 1.90 -5.39 -5.80
N ILE A 213 2.56 -5.02 -4.70
CA ILE A 213 3.21 -3.69 -4.51
C ILE A 213 4.21 -3.33 -5.62
N HIS A 214 4.79 -4.32 -6.30
CA HIS A 214 5.75 -4.16 -7.39
C HIS A 214 5.12 -3.70 -8.72
N ASN A 215 3.79 -3.70 -8.80
CA ASN A 215 3.02 -3.31 -9.99
C ASN A 215 2.33 -1.95 -9.83
N LEU A 216 2.71 -1.16 -8.81
CA LEU A 216 2.13 0.17 -8.65
C LEU A 216 2.48 1.09 -9.81
N ASP A 217 1.43 1.63 -10.44
CA ASP A 217 1.49 2.70 -11.42
C ASP A 217 1.50 4.05 -10.69
N ASN A 218 2.56 4.84 -10.86
CA ASN A 218 2.70 6.12 -10.19
C ASN A 218 1.73 7.18 -10.73
N ASP A 219 1.27 7.04 -11.97
CA ASP A 219 0.36 7.98 -12.61
C ASP A 219 -1.12 7.74 -12.23
N PHE A 220 -1.41 6.68 -11.49
CA PHE A 220 -2.74 6.37 -10.99
C PHE A 220 -2.86 6.74 -9.52
N ASP A 221 -3.81 7.61 -9.16
CA ASP A 221 -3.89 8.26 -7.84
C ASP A 221 -4.47 7.37 -6.72
N GLU A 222 -5.01 6.22 -7.05
CA GLU A 222 -5.59 5.28 -6.08
C GLU A 222 -4.68 4.07 -5.85
N ILE A 223 -4.76 3.49 -4.64
CA ILE A 223 -4.25 2.17 -4.31
C ILE A 223 -5.40 1.33 -3.77
N ARG A 224 -5.64 0.18 -4.39
CA ARG A 224 -6.76 -0.70 -4.10
C ARG A 224 -6.28 -1.88 -3.29
N ILE A 225 -6.96 -2.14 -2.17
CA ILE A 225 -6.53 -3.10 -1.16
C ILE A 225 -7.56 -4.21 -1.05
N THR A 226 -7.13 -5.45 -1.26
CA THR A 226 -7.93 -6.67 -1.13
C THR A 226 -7.27 -7.66 -0.17
N GLU A 227 -7.80 -8.88 -0.05
CA GLU A 227 -7.35 -9.84 0.95
C GLU A 227 -6.40 -10.90 0.38
N GLY A 228 -6.64 -11.39 -0.84
CA GLY A 228 -5.97 -12.54 -1.40
C GLY A 228 -5.04 -12.28 -2.59
N SER A 229 -4.10 -13.20 -2.82
CA SER A 229 -3.23 -13.16 -3.99
C SER A 229 -3.99 -13.36 -5.31
N MET A 230 -5.04 -14.18 -5.30
CA MET A 230 -5.85 -14.44 -6.50
C MET A 230 -6.64 -13.20 -6.91
N ASP A 231 -7.15 -12.41 -5.94
CA ASP A 231 -7.82 -11.14 -6.21
C ASP A 231 -6.92 -10.18 -6.97
N VAL A 232 -5.65 -10.08 -6.53
CA VAL A 232 -4.66 -9.22 -7.17
C VAL A 232 -4.34 -9.69 -8.58
N ILE A 233 -4.12 -10.99 -8.77
CA ILE A 233 -3.73 -11.54 -10.07
C ILE A 233 -4.87 -11.40 -11.07
N LEU A 234 -6.08 -11.86 -10.72
CA LEU A 234 -7.25 -11.80 -11.60
C LEU A 234 -7.74 -10.37 -11.82
N GLY A 235 -7.73 -9.55 -10.77
CA GLY A 235 -8.04 -8.13 -10.91
C GLY A 235 -7.08 -7.41 -11.86
N ALA A 236 -5.78 -7.66 -11.75
CA ALA A 236 -4.78 -7.10 -12.66
C ALA A 236 -4.93 -7.62 -14.10
N LYS A 237 -5.24 -8.92 -14.28
CA LYS A 237 -5.56 -9.53 -15.60
C LYS A 237 -6.66 -8.77 -16.31
N TYR A 238 -7.69 -8.36 -15.60
CA TYR A 238 -8.84 -7.64 -16.16
C TYR A 238 -8.75 -6.12 -16.03
N GLY A 239 -7.56 -5.58 -15.77
CA GLY A 239 -7.25 -4.16 -15.90
C GLY A 239 -7.42 -3.32 -14.65
N ILE A 240 -7.64 -3.92 -13.48
CA ILE A 240 -7.65 -3.17 -12.21
C ILE A 240 -6.21 -2.73 -11.90
N LYS A 241 -6.01 -1.41 -11.85
CA LYS A 241 -4.70 -0.84 -11.54
C LYS A 241 -4.44 -0.73 -10.04
N ASN A 242 -3.16 -0.77 -9.65
CA ASN A 242 -2.70 -0.55 -8.28
C ASN A 242 -3.40 -1.42 -7.23
N LEU A 243 -3.67 -2.68 -7.58
CA LEU A 243 -4.28 -3.64 -6.69
C LEU A 243 -3.22 -4.35 -5.85
N VAL A 244 -3.43 -4.37 -4.53
CA VAL A 244 -2.54 -5.01 -3.56
C VAL A 244 -3.34 -5.82 -2.55
N ALA A 245 -2.71 -6.82 -1.91
CA ALA A 245 -3.38 -7.67 -0.91
C ALA A 245 -2.57 -7.87 0.37
N THR A 246 -3.28 -8.09 1.47
CA THR A 246 -2.72 -8.38 2.80
C THR A 246 -2.39 -9.86 3.04
N LEU A 247 -2.77 -10.75 2.12
CA LEU A 247 -2.50 -12.19 2.12
C LEU A 247 -3.04 -12.95 3.35
N GLY A 248 -4.32 -12.77 3.65
CA GLY A 248 -5.00 -13.47 4.75
C GLY A 248 -4.47 -13.09 6.13
N THR A 249 -3.84 -11.93 6.25
CA THR A 249 -3.54 -11.28 7.51
C THR A 249 -4.51 -10.13 7.72
N ALA A 250 -5.00 -9.97 8.94
CA ALA A 250 -5.79 -8.80 9.27
C ALA A 250 -5.03 -7.52 8.85
N PHE A 251 -5.74 -6.58 8.26
CA PHE A 251 -5.19 -5.26 7.97
C PHE A 251 -4.63 -4.62 9.25
N THR A 252 -3.42 -4.09 9.20
CA THR A 252 -2.69 -3.55 10.36
C THR A 252 -2.45 -2.06 10.21
N GLU A 253 -2.18 -1.39 11.33
CA GLU A 253 -1.71 0.01 11.31
C GLU A 253 -0.45 0.18 10.45
N GLN A 254 0.44 -0.82 10.44
CA GLN A 254 1.66 -0.80 9.64
C GLN A 254 1.35 -0.83 8.14
N HIS A 255 0.32 -1.58 7.71
CA HIS A 255 -0.17 -1.53 6.33
C HIS A 255 -0.70 -0.12 5.99
N ALA A 256 -1.50 0.50 6.88
CA ALA A 256 -2.00 1.85 6.67
C ALA A 256 -0.87 2.88 6.53
N LEU A 257 0.17 2.78 7.37
CA LEU A 257 1.37 3.61 7.27
C LEU A 257 2.14 3.40 5.95
N ALA A 258 2.29 2.14 5.50
CA ALA A 258 2.93 1.83 4.23
C ALA A 258 2.14 2.43 3.05
N ILE A 259 0.81 2.33 3.08
CA ILE A 259 -0.08 2.90 2.06
C ILE A 259 -0.02 4.43 2.08
N LYS A 260 -0.08 5.07 3.26
CA LYS A 260 0.08 6.53 3.40
C LYS A 260 1.35 7.05 2.73
N LYS A 261 2.47 6.33 2.85
CA LYS A 261 3.74 6.68 2.21
C LYS A 261 3.67 6.69 0.67
N THR A 262 2.73 5.97 0.06
CA THR A 262 2.55 6.01 -1.39
C THR A 262 1.96 7.34 -1.88
N GLY A 263 1.34 8.11 -0.99
CA GLY A 263 0.63 9.35 -1.32
C GLY A 263 -0.65 9.14 -2.14
N LYS A 264 -1.09 7.89 -2.31
CA LYS A 264 -2.27 7.50 -3.09
C LYS A 264 -3.51 7.39 -2.18
N THR A 265 -4.68 7.60 -2.75
CA THR A 265 -5.95 7.40 -2.04
C THR A 265 -6.25 5.91 -1.88
N PRO A 266 -6.38 5.39 -0.64
CA PRO A 266 -6.75 4.00 -0.42
C PRO A 266 -8.19 3.71 -0.85
N VAL A 267 -8.40 2.54 -1.47
CA VAL A 267 -9.73 1.99 -1.80
C VAL A 267 -9.79 0.58 -1.25
N LEU A 268 -10.60 0.35 -0.24
CA LEU A 268 -10.77 -0.97 0.39
C LEU A 268 -11.77 -1.81 -0.40
N ILE A 269 -11.37 -3.01 -0.79
CA ILE A 269 -12.16 -3.97 -1.56
C ILE A 269 -12.00 -5.34 -0.88
N PHE A 270 -12.59 -5.51 0.30
CA PHE A 270 -12.52 -6.76 1.06
C PHE A 270 -13.72 -7.65 0.72
N ASP A 271 -13.63 -8.93 1.08
CA ASP A 271 -14.63 -9.92 0.78
C ASP A 271 -16.01 -9.53 1.29
N GLY A 272 -17.07 -9.90 0.58
CA GLY A 272 -18.46 -9.55 0.86
C GLY A 272 -19.05 -10.28 2.07
N ASP A 273 -18.22 -10.86 2.94
CA ASP A 273 -18.62 -11.58 4.12
C ASP A 273 -18.57 -10.72 5.40
N LYS A 274 -18.99 -11.31 6.53
CA LYS A 274 -18.96 -10.63 7.84
C LYS A 274 -17.54 -10.29 8.28
N ALA A 275 -16.54 -11.12 7.97
CA ALA A 275 -15.16 -10.90 8.37
C ALA A 275 -14.54 -9.73 7.58
N GLY A 276 -14.79 -9.68 6.25
CA GLY A 276 -14.37 -8.57 5.40
C GLY A 276 -14.99 -7.24 5.84
N ASN A 277 -16.28 -7.21 6.21
CA ASN A 277 -16.93 -6.00 6.73
C ASN A 277 -16.28 -5.50 8.04
N ILE A 278 -15.96 -6.40 8.98
CA ILE A 278 -15.22 -6.05 10.21
C ILE A 278 -13.80 -5.54 9.86
N GLY A 279 -13.16 -6.18 8.89
CA GLY A 279 -11.84 -5.76 8.37
C GLY A 279 -11.85 -4.34 7.81
N ILE A 280 -12.89 -3.98 7.04
CA ILE A 280 -13.10 -2.64 6.50
C ILE A 280 -13.16 -1.59 7.61
N LEU A 281 -14.02 -1.78 8.62
CA LEU A 281 -14.17 -0.82 9.72
C LEU A 281 -12.86 -0.63 10.49
N LYS A 282 -12.13 -1.70 10.71
CA LYS A 282 -10.82 -1.64 11.35
C LYS A 282 -9.80 -0.90 10.48
N ALA A 283 -9.78 -1.13 9.16
CA ALA A 283 -8.88 -0.42 8.25
C ALA A 283 -9.21 1.09 8.22
N ILE A 284 -10.50 1.46 8.20
CA ILE A 284 -10.95 2.85 8.29
C ILE A 284 -10.39 3.51 9.56
N SER A 285 -10.51 2.87 10.73
CA SER A 285 -10.02 3.43 11.99
C SER A 285 -8.52 3.74 11.97
N TYR A 286 -7.72 2.92 11.31
CA TYR A 286 -6.29 3.20 11.13
C TYR A 286 -6.04 4.38 10.17
N PHE A 287 -6.80 4.47 9.08
CA PHE A 287 -6.67 5.60 8.15
C PHE A 287 -7.13 6.91 8.77
N ASP A 288 -8.22 6.90 9.54
CA ASP A 288 -8.71 8.08 10.28
C ASP A 288 -7.66 8.58 11.28
N ALA A 289 -7.07 7.68 12.08
CA ALA A 289 -5.99 8.01 13.01
C ALA A 289 -4.76 8.64 12.32
N LEU A 290 -4.53 8.27 11.05
CA LEU A 290 -3.44 8.82 10.25
C LEU A 290 -3.83 10.09 9.46
N GLY A 291 -5.09 10.52 9.53
CA GLY A 291 -5.63 11.62 8.72
C GLY A 291 -5.63 11.31 7.22
N VAL A 292 -5.84 10.05 6.84
CA VAL A 292 -5.88 9.57 5.46
C VAL A 292 -7.32 9.28 5.06
N TYR A 293 -7.81 10.02 4.09
CA TYR A 293 -9.11 9.75 3.47
C TYR A 293 -9.07 8.44 2.67
N CYS A 294 -10.10 7.58 2.81
CA CYS A 294 -10.20 6.34 2.07
C CYS A 294 -11.62 6.13 1.48
N LYS A 295 -11.68 5.26 0.47
CA LYS A 295 -12.92 4.80 -0.17
C LYS A 295 -13.11 3.31 0.09
N ILE A 296 -14.33 2.83 -0.15
CA ILE A 296 -14.72 1.45 0.03
C ILE A 296 -15.50 1.01 -1.21
N VAL A 297 -15.28 -0.20 -1.65
CA VAL A 297 -16.13 -0.88 -2.63
C VAL A 297 -16.82 -2.03 -1.92
N HIS A 298 -18.16 -1.99 -1.86
CA HIS A 298 -18.94 -3.11 -1.35
C HIS A 298 -19.03 -4.20 -2.40
N LEU A 299 -18.57 -5.39 -2.03
CA LEU A 299 -18.80 -6.60 -2.82
C LEU A 299 -20.15 -7.23 -2.44
N PRO A 300 -20.79 -7.96 -3.36
CA PRO A 300 -21.98 -8.76 -3.04
C PRO A 300 -21.70 -9.78 -1.93
N GLU A 301 -22.75 -10.18 -1.21
CA GLU A 301 -22.64 -11.16 -0.14
C GLU A 301 -21.93 -12.44 -0.61
N ASP A 302 -20.99 -12.91 0.21
CA ASP A 302 -20.16 -14.11 -0.01
C ASP A 302 -19.32 -14.09 -1.31
N LYS A 303 -19.12 -12.95 -1.96
CA LYS A 303 -18.25 -12.81 -3.14
C LYS A 303 -16.89 -12.21 -2.76
N ASP A 304 -15.82 -12.73 -3.41
CA ASP A 304 -14.51 -12.11 -3.42
C ASP A 304 -14.25 -11.34 -4.74
N LEU A 305 -13.17 -10.55 -4.77
CA LEU A 305 -12.84 -9.76 -5.96
C LEU A 305 -12.38 -10.64 -7.12
N ALA A 306 -11.79 -11.80 -6.86
CA ALA A 306 -11.36 -12.74 -7.87
C ALA A 306 -12.58 -13.29 -8.66
N GLU A 307 -13.64 -13.70 -7.94
CA GLU A 307 -14.89 -14.17 -8.55
C GLU A 307 -15.55 -13.08 -9.38
N LEU A 308 -15.64 -11.86 -8.87
CA LEU A 308 -16.19 -10.73 -9.62
C LEU A 308 -15.34 -10.37 -10.83
N SER A 309 -14.01 -10.50 -10.73
CA SER A 309 -13.12 -10.27 -11.87
C SER A 309 -13.37 -11.28 -13.00
N LEU A 310 -13.67 -12.53 -12.68
CA LEU A 310 -14.05 -13.54 -13.66
C LEU A 310 -15.44 -13.28 -14.27
N GLU A 311 -16.38 -12.80 -13.45
CA GLU A 311 -17.75 -12.50 -13.89
C GLU A 311 -17.79 -11.27 -14.80
N TYR A 312 -17.21 -10.14 -14.37
CA TYR A 312 -17.26 -8.86 -15.08
C TYR A 312 -16.14 -8.67 -16.10
N LYS A 313 -15.05 -9.41 -15.99
CA LYS A 313 -13.87 -9.32 -16.88
C LYS A 313 -13.43 -7.85 -17.05
N PHE A 314 -13.19 -7.40 -18.26
CA PHE A 314 -12.75 -6.03 -18.55
C PHE A 314 -13.74 -4.92 -18.14
N SER A 315 -14.96 -5.26 -17.72
CA SER A 315 -15.91 -4.29 -17.14
C SER A 315 -15.83 -4.15 -15.61
N ILE A 316 -14.97 -4.92 -14.94
CA ILE A 316 -14.80 -4.88 -13.48
C ILE A 316 -14.37 -3.48 -12.96
N GLU A 317 -13.58 -2.75 -13.72
CA GLU A 317 -13.20 -1.38 -13.38
C GLU A 317 -14.43 -0.44 -13.29
N ASN A 318 -15.43 -0.63 -14.18
CA ASN A 318 -16.67 0.13 -14.13
C ASN A 318 -17.53 -0.28 -12.93
N TYR A 319 -17.52 -1.56 -12.57
CA TYR A 319 -18.19 -2.04 -11.36
C TYR A 319 -17.60 -1.38 -10.12
N ILE A 320 -16.26 -1.38 -9.96
CA ILE A 320 -15.56 -0.74 -8.85
C ILE A 320 -15.93 0.74 -8.73
N LYS A 321 -15.89 1.48 -9.84
CA LYS A 321 -16.22 2.92 -9.86
C LYS A 321 -17.66 3.21 -9.44
N ARG A 322 -18.61 2.39 -9.88
CA ARG A 322 -20.04 2.57 -9.58
C ARG A 322 -20.40 2.22 -8.13
N ASN A 323 -19.70 1.24 -7.55
CA ASN A 323 -19.96 0.75 -6.20
C ASN A 323 -18.99 1.32 -5.15
N SER A 324 -18.17 2.30 -5.54
CA SER A 324 -17.25 2.98 -4.62
C SER A 324 -17.96 4.05 -3.82
N VAL A 325 -17.91 3.94 -2.50
CA VAL A 325 -18.41 4.93 -1.55
C VAL A 325 -17.26 5.43 -0.67
N THR A 326 -17.48 6.56 0.01
CA THR A 326 -16.49 7.08 0.95
C THR A 326 -16.58 6.36 2.30
N ALA A 327 -15.48 6.35 3.06
CA ALA A 327 -15.47 5.80 4.41
C ALA A 327 -16.48 6.52 5.31
N GLY A 328 -16.57 7.85 5.21
CA GLY A 328 -17.54 8.63 5.95
C GLY A 328 -18.99 8.23 5.67
N TYR A 329 -19.33 7.99 4.39
CA TYR A 329 -20.66 7.48 4.01
C TYR A 329 -20.95 6.12 4.65
N LYS A 330 -20.00 5.18 4.57
CA LYS A 330 -20.14 3.85 5.17
C LYS A 330 -20.38 3.92 6.68
N GLN A 331 -19.55 4.68 7.39
CA GLN A 331 -19.66 4.85 8.85
C GLN A 331 -21.01 5.48 9.25
N ILE A 332 -21.42 6.52 8.53
CA ILE A 332 -22.70 7.20 8.79
C ILE A 332 -23.88 6.29 8.49
N SER A 333 -23.87 5.55 7.38
CA SER A 333 -24.96 4.64 7.02
C SER A 333 -25.14 3.52 8.06
N GLU A 334 -24.05 3.00 8.63
CA GLU A 334 -24.13 2.02 9.73
C GLU A 334 -24.74 2.61 10.99
N ILE A 335 -24.32 3.83 11.38
CA ILE A 335 -24.92 4.51 12.54
C ILE A 335 -26.42 4.79 12.31
N ILE A 336 -26.81 5.18 11.09
CA ILE A 336 -28.22 5.39 10.74
C ILE A 336 -29.01 4.08 10.87
N ASN A 337 -28.48 2.97 10.41
CA ASN A 337 -29.11 1.66 10.53
C ASN A 337 -29.28 1.25 12.00
N GLU A 338 -28.25 1.46 12.83
CA GLU A 338 -28.34 1.24 14.28
C GLU A 338 -29.36 2.19 14.92
N TYR A 339 -29.28 3.49 14.61
CA TYR A 339 -30.16 4.55 15.11
C TYR A 339 -31.64 4.21 14.88
N ASN A 340 -31.99 3.72 13.68
CA ASN A 340 -33.35 3.36 13.34
C ASN A 340 -33.88 2.13 14.11
N SER A 341 -32.99 1.33 14.71
CA SER A 341 -33.36 0.17 15.53
C SER A 341 -33.61 0.49 16.99
N TYR A 342 -33.31 1.72 17.48
CA TYR A 342 -33.40 2.09 18.89
C TYR A 342 -34.49 3.10 19.22
N LEU A 343 -34.92 3.13 20.51
CA LEU A 343 -35.85 4.09 21.07
C LEU A 343 -35.25 5.51 21.17
N TYR A 344 -36.09 6.53 21.11
CA TYR A 344 -35.73 7.95 21.04
C TYR A 344 -34.68 8.42 22.08
N GLN A 345 -34.68 7.88 23.29
CA GLN A 345 -33.75 8.29 24.36
C GLN A 345 -32.29 7.95 24.08
N ILE A 346 -32.02 6.90 23.27
CA ILE A 346 -30.67 6.46 22.92
C ILE A 346 -30.12 7.29 21.75
N ARG A 347 -30.98 7.93 21.00
CA ARG A 347 -30.63 8.70 19.78
C ARG A 347 -29.68 9.85 20.05
N LEU A 348 -29.77 10.53 21.18
CA LEU A 348 -28.88 11.65 21.53
C LEU A 348 -27.40 11.22 21.67
N GLU A 349 -27.14 9.94 21.96
CA GLU A 349 -25.77 9.43 22.07
C GLU A 349 -25.05 9.31 20.72
N TYR A 350 -25.79 9.31 19.61
CA TYR A 350 -25.21 9.16 18.27
C TYR A 350 -24.78 10.50 17.65
N MET A 351 -25.31 11.64 18.11
CA MET A 351 -24.97 12.96 17.56
C MET A 351 -23.46 13.24 17.60
N PRO A 352 -22.74 13.02 18.72
CA PRO A 352 -21.29 13.19 18.76
C PRO A 352 -20.53 12.28 17.78
N LYS A 353 -21.04 11.07 17.50
CA LYS A 353 -20.43 10.14 16.54
C LYS A 353 -20.49 10.67 15.12
N PHE A 354 -21.64 11.24 14.70
CA PHE A 354 -21.75 11.89 13.39
C PHE A 354 -20.78 13.07 13.25
N GLU A 355 -20.69 13.93 14.28
CA GLU A 355 -19.76 15.06 14.27
C GLU A 355 -18.31 14.62 14.18
N GLU A 356 -17.93 13.55 14.88
CA GLU A 356 -16.57 13.01 14.84
C GLU A 356 -16.21 12.50 13.46
N ILE A 357 -17.08 11.72 12.81
CA ILE A 357 -16.87 11.24 11.44
C ILE A 357 -16.72 12.42 10.48
N LEU A 358 -17.59 13.43 10.59
CA LEU A 358 -17.56 14.59 9.72
C LEU A 358 -16.27 15.40 9.81
N LYS A 359 -15.53 15.36 10.93
CA LYS A 359 -14.21 16.02 11.05
C LYS A 359 -13.14 15.38 10.14
N HIS A 360 -13.27 14.10 9.83
CA HIS A 360 -12.28 13.35 9.07
C HIS A 360 -12.53 13.31 7.56
N VAL A 361 -13.68 13.83 7.10
CA VAL A 361 -14.01 13.87 5.66
C VAL A 361 -13.78 15.25 5.03
N PRO A 362 -13.51 15.33 3.72
CA PRO A 362 -13.34 16.60 3.00
C PRO A 362 -14.59 17.50 3.11
N LYS A 363 -14.38 18.82 3.17
CA LYS A 363 -15.48 19.81 3.34
C LYS A 363 -16.63 19.68 2.31
N ILE A 364 -16.31 19.30 1.08
CA ILE A 364 -17.32 19.10 0.03
C ILE A 364 -18.21 17.91 0.36
N GLU A 365 -17.62 16.84 0.86
CA GLU A 365 -18.32 15.62 1.26
C GLU A 365 -19.13 15.83 2.54
N GLN A 366 -18.63 16.63 3.50
CA GLN A 366 -19.39 16.97 4.72
C GLN A 366 -20.77 17.52 4.38
N ARG A 367 -20.91 18.34 3.32
CA ARG A 367 -22.21 18.89 2.90
C ARG A 367 -23.17 17.81 2.42
N VAL A 368 -22.65 16.84 1.65
CA VAL A 368 -23.44 15.72 1.13
C VAL A 368 -23.88 14.82 2.28
N LEU A 369 -22.97 14.49 3.21
CA LEU A 369 -23.27 13.64 4.36
C LEU A 369 -24.22 14.30 5.35
N LYS A 370 -24.11 15.60 5.60
CA LYS A 370 -25.09 16.36 6.40
C LYS A 370 -26.47 16.35 5.78
N SER A 371 -26.57 16.50 4.44
CA SER A 371 -27.85 16.36 3.74
C SER A 371 -28.41 14.96 3.90
N TYR A 372 -27.60 13.93 3.70
CA TYR A 372 -28.00 12.54 3.86
C TYR A 372 -28.54 12.25 5.28
N ILE A 373 -27.81 12.68 6.33
CA ILE A 373 -28.24 12.50 7.73
C ILE A 373 -29.58 13.24 7.97
N LYS A 374 -29.71 14.45 7.43
CA LYS A 374 -30.95 15.21 7.55
C LYS A 374 -32.13 14.53 6.86
N ASP A 375 -31.90 14.00 5.66
CA ASP A 375 -32.94 13.34 4.87
C ASP A 375 -33.40 12.02 5.52
N GLU A 376 -32.46 11.24 6.07
CA GLU A 376 -32.77 9.95 6.70
C GLU A 376 -33.33 10.06 8.13
N LEU A 377 -32.88 11.03 8.92
CA LEU A 377 -33.20 11.13 10.34
C LEU A 377 -34.02 12.35 10.71
N SER A 378 -34.25 13.28 9.78
CA SER A 378 -34.91 14.58 10.01
C SER A 378 -34.19 15.43 11.08
N ILE A 379 -32.88 15.29 11.23
CA ILE A 379 -32.04 16.07 12.15
C ILE A 379 -31.02 16.90 11.38
N SER A 380 -30.61 18.03 11.95
CA SER A 380 -29.60 18.92 11.36
C SER A 380 -28.35 18.94 12.25
N LEU A 381 -27.18 18.79 11.62
CA LEU A 381 -25.84 18.86 12.21
C LEU A 381 -25.12 20.15 11.86
#